data_25eb3b811764624e34c04d34e14fc931
#
_entry.id   25eb3b811764624e34c04d34e14fc931
#
_cell.length_a   1.000
_cell.length_b   1.000
_cell.length_c   1.000
_cell.angle_alpha   90.00
_cell.angle_beta   90.00
_cell.angle_gamma   90.00
#
_symmetry.space_group_name_H-M   'P 1'
#
loop_
_entity.id
_entity.type
_entity.pdbx_description
1 polymer ?
#
loop_
_entity_poly.entity_id
_entity_poly.type
_entity_poly.pdbx_seq_one_letter_code
_entity_poly.pdbx_strand_id
1 'polypeptide(L)'
;TWWTWDPRLTSEAIMILAYAAYLMLRQGIENPEQRRRFAAVYGILAFLTVIITLVIIRIRPDTIHPTVIGPSPQNAQGAFELQATTGVGAALGINMPIWGLLIPVTLMWWRIRLENFAQSVQALKLKALGN
;
A
#
# COMPACT_ATOMS: atom_id res chain seq x y z
N THR A 1 -20.27 -8.94 -16.83
CA THR A 1 -20.43 -7.89 -15.81
C THR A 1 -19.07 -7.56 -15.23
N TRP A 2 -18.71 -6.29 -15.20
CA TRP A 2 -17.42 -5.81 -14.67
C TRP A 2 -17.30 -5.90 -13.13
N TRP A 3 -18.43 -6.04 -12.42
CA TRP A 3 -18.49 -6.21 -10.97
C TRP A 3 -19.26 -7.47 -10.60
N THR A 4 -18.69 -8.25 -9.74
CA THR A 4 -19.31 -9.39 -9.05
C THR A 4 -19.01 -9.25 -7.57
N TRP A 5 -19.92 -9.70 -6.71
CA TRP A 5 -19.72 -9.69 -5.24
C TRP A 5 -18.79 -10.84 -4.82
N ASP A 6 -17.68 -10.95 -5.52
CA ASP A 6 -16.62 -11.87 -5.20
C ASP A 6 -15.94 -11.43 -3.88
N PRO A 7 -15.64 -12.35 -2.95
CA PRO A 7 -15.00 -12.01 -1.67
C PRO A 7 -13.70 -11.24 -1.83
N ARG A 8 -12.92 -11.53 -2.84
CA ARG A 8 -11.66 -10.83 -3.14
C ARG A 8 -11.92 -9.40 -3.59
N LEU A 9 -12.75 -9.21 -4.61
CA LEU A 9 -13.08 -7.87 -5.10
C LEU A 9 -13.72 -7.00 -4.03
N THR A 10 -14.61 -7.58 -3.22
CA THR A 10 -15.29 -6.88 -2.14
C THR A 10 -14.29 -6.43 -1.06
N SER A 11 -13.37 -7.31 -0.65
CA SER A 11 -12.35 -6.95 0.34
C SER A 11 -11.36 -5.89 -0.18
N GLU A 12 -10.98 -5.97 -1.46
CA GLU A 12 -10.15 -4.96 -2.12
C GLU A 12 -10.85 -3.60 -2.19
N ALA A 13 -12.15 -3.57 -2.51
CA ALA A 13 -12.94 -2.34 -2.50
C ALA A 13 -13.03 -1.71 -1.10
N ILE A 14 -13.26 -2.51 -0.06
CA ILE A 14 -13.24 -2.05 1.33
C ILE A 14 -11.86 -1.48 1.69
N MET A 15 -10.79 -2.14 1.30
CA MET A 15 -9.43 -1.69 1.52
C MET A 15 -9.18 -0.32 0.86
N ILE A 16 -9.58 -0.15 -0.41
CA ILE A 16 -9.45 1.12 -1.14
C ILE A 16 -10.21 2.23 -0.43
N LEU A 17 -11.46 1.97 0.00
CA LEU A 17 -12.27 2.94 0.74
C LEU A 17 -11.65 3.31 2.08
N ALA A 18 -11.08 2.36 2.81
CA ALA A 18 -10.39 2.61 4.08
C ALA A 18 -9.15 3.51 3.88
N TYR A 19 -8.36 3.28 2.83
CA TYR A 19 -7.23 4.13 2.49
C TYR A 19 -7.66 5.52 2.00
N ALA A 20 -8.71 5.62 1.22
CA ALA A 20 -9.29 6.90 0.81
C ALA A 20 -9.75 7.71 2.02
N ALA A 21 -10.49 7.08 2.95
CA ALA A 21 -10.91 7.70 4.20
C ALA A 21 -9.72 8.16 5.05
N TYR A 22 -8.67 7.34 5.16
CA TYR A 22 -7.43 7.73 5.83
C TYR A 22 -6.80 8.98 5.22
N LEU A 23 -6.71 9.07 3.90
CA LEU A 23 -6.13 10.22 3.22
C LEU A 23 -6.99 11.48 3.40
N MET A 24 -8.31 11.36 3.30
CA MET A 24 -9.25 12.46 3.52
C MET A 24 -9.16 13.00 4.95
N LEU A 25 -9.14 12.10 5.94
CA LEU A 25 -8.98 12.46 7.34
C LEU A 25 -7.67 13.19 7.60
N ARG A 26 -6.58 12.68 7.02
CA ARG A 26 -5.25 13.30 7.17
C ARG A 26 -5.18 14.71 6.57
N GLN A 27 -5.93 14.99 5.51
CA GLN A 27 -6.00 16.31 4.87
C GLN A 27 -6.97 17.26 5.57
N GLY A 28 -8.07 16.73 6.14
CA GLY A 28 -9.13 17.54 6.75
C GLY A 28 -8.85 18.05 8.17
N ILE A 29 -7.81 17.54 8.86
CA ILE A 29 -7.48 17.97 10.22
C ILE A 29 -6.38 19.05 10.17
N GLU A 30 -6.74 20.27 10.59
CA GLU A 30 -5.81 21.42 10.62
C GLU A 30 -4.79 21.31 11.76
N ASN A 31 -5.23 20.86 12.94
CA ASN A 31 -4.34 20.71 14.10
C ASN A 31 -3.33 19.59 13.90
N PRO A 32 -1.99 19.90 13.90
CA PRO A 32 -0.95 18.93 13.58
C PRO A 32 -0.90 17.75 14.56
N GLU A 33 -1.19 18.00 15.84
CA GLU A 33 -1.13 16.98 16.89
C GLU A 33 -2.30 15.99 16.77
N GLN A 34 -3.50 16.52 16.60
CA GLN A 34 -4.68 15.70 16.34
C GLN A 34 -4.54 14.92 15.04
N ARG A 35 -4.03 15.54 13.98
CA ARG A 35 -3.77 14.89 12.70
C ARG A 35 -2.82 13.71 12.84
N ARG A 36 -1.73 13.84 13.60
CA ARG A 36 -0.79 12.73 13.87
C ARG A 36 -1.47 11.58 14.59
N ARG A 37 -2.25 11.89 15.63
CA ARG A 37 -2.95 10.91 16.46
C ARG A 37 -3.99 10.13 15.67
N PHE A 38 -4.87 10.84 14.97
CA PHE A 38 -5.89 10.20 14.13
C PHE A 38 -5.28 9.45 12.94
N ALA A 39 -4.27 10.02 12.28
CA ALA A 39 -3.59 9.34 11.19
C ALA A 39 -2.92 8.03 11.65
N ALA A 40 -2.36 7.96 12.86
CA ALA A 40 -1.80 6.73 13.40
C ALA A 40 -2.89 5.66 13.60
N VAL A 41 -4.01 6.00 14.23
CA VAL A 41 -5.11 5.07 14.49
C VAL A 41 -5.73 4.56 13.19
N TYR A 42 -6.10 5.48 12.28
CA TYR A 42 -6.69 5.10 11.00
C TYR A 42 -5.70 4.42 10.05
N GLY A 43 -4.42 4.74 10.15
CA GLY A 43 -3.36 4.03 9.43
C GLY A 43 -3.25 2.57 9.85
N ILE A 44 -3.37 2.28 11.14
CA ILE A 44 -3.41 0.91 11.66
C ILE A 44 -4.68 0.19 11.16
N LEU A 45 -5.85 0.85 11.23
CA LEU A 45 -7.08 0.27 10.71
C LEU A 45 -7.01 -0.02 9.21
N ALA A 46 -6.48 0.89 8.41
CA ALA A 46 -6.26 0.69 6.98
C ALA A 46 -5.28 -0.48 6.73
N PHE A 47 -4.22 -0.60 7.52
CA PHE A 47 -3.30 -1.73 7.43
C PHE A 47 -3.97 -3.07 7.77
N LEU A 48 -4.86 -3.10 8.76
CA LEU A 48 -5.63 -4.31 9.10
C LEU A 48 -6.49 -4.78 7.93
N THR A 49 -7.04 -3.87 7.12
CA THR A 49 -7.82 -4.27 5.93
C THR A 49 -6.96 -5.00 4.90
N VAL A 50 -5.67 -4.68 4.76
CA VAL A 50 -4.72 -5.44 3.92
C VAL A 50 -4.59 -6.87 4.41
N ILE A 51 -4.40 -7.05 5.73
CA ILE A 51 -4.29 -8.39 6.34
C ILE A 51 -5.57 -9.18 6.11
N ILE A 52 -6.74 -8.55 6.33
CA ILE A 52 -8.05 -9.18 6.10
C ILE A 52 -8.18 -9.62 4.64
N THR A 53 -7.80 -8.77 3.68
CA THR A 53 -7.85 -9.09 2.25
C THR A 53 -6.96 -10.28 1.92
N LEU A 54 -5.75 -10.34 2.46
CA LEU A 54 -4.83 -11.47 2.27
C LEU A 54 -5.36 -12.77 2.89
N VAL A 55 -6.03 -12.69 4.03
CA VAL A 55 -6.59 -13.84 4.73
C VAL A 55 -7.86 -14.34 4.05
N ILE A 56 -8.76 -13.44 3.63
CA ILE A 56 -10.04 -13.82 3.04
C ILE A 56 -9.85 -14.60 1.72
N ILE A 57 -8.84 -14.23 0.93
CA ILE A 57 -8.46 -14.93 -0.29
C ILE A 57 -8.07 -16.40 -0.01
N ARG A 58 -7.60 -16.70 1.20
CA ARG A 58 -7.17 -18.04 1.62
C ARG A 58 -8.31 -18.87 2.22
N ILE A 59 -9.25 -18.21 2.91
CA ILE A 59 -10.36 -18.88 3.61
C ILE A 59 -11.54 -19.13 2.65
N ARG A 60 -11.77 -18.21 1.71
CA ARG A 60 -12.90 -18.27 0.78
C ARG A 60 -12.45 -18.76 -0.59
N PRO A 61 -12.63 -20.07 -0.88
CA PRO A 61 -12.26 -20.67 -2.16
C PRO A 61 -13.26 -20.35 -3.29
N ASP A 62 -14.39 -19.75 -2.96
CA ASP A 62 -15.49 -19.41 -3.88
C ASP A 62 -15.22 -18.13 -4.69
N THR A 63 -13.96 -17.73 -4.81
CA THR A 63 -13.55 -16.62 -5.67
C THR A 63 -13.43 -17.05 -7.13
N ILE A 64 -13.89 -16.19 -8.05
CA ILE A 64 -13.69 -16.39 -9.49
C ILE A 64 -12.25 -16.08 -9.95
N HIS A 65 -11.45 -15.46 -9.07
CA HIS A 65 -10.07 -15.11 -9.37
C HIS A 65 -9.13 -16.19 -8.82
N PRO A 66 -8.37 -16.89 -9.68
CA PRO A 66 -7.43 -17.91 -9.23
C PRO A 66 -6.35 -17.28 -8.36
N THR A 67 -5.93 -18.01 -7.33
CA THR A 67 -4.75 -17.62 -6.53
C THR A 67 -3.49 -17.84 -7.36
N VAL A 68 -2.72 -16.76 -7.56
CA VAL A 68 -1.49 -16.80 -8.37
C VAL A 68 -0.32 -17.36 -7.55
N ILE A 69 -0.34 -17.17 -6.23
CA ILE A 69 0.73 -17.57 -5.31
C ILE A 69 0.15 -18.35 -4.14
N GLY A 70 0.72 -19.53 -3.89
CA GLY A 70 0.39 -20.37 -2.74
C GLY A 70 -0.74 -21.38 -3.01
N PRO A 71 -1.14 -22.16 -1.99
CA PRO A 71 -2.14 -23.20 -2.15
C PRO A 71 -3.48 -22.61 -2.59
N SER A 72 -4.10 -23.28 -3.56
CA SER A 72 -5.45 -22.96 -4.07
C SER A 72 -6.35 -24.17 -3.94
N PRO A 73 -7.68 -24.01 -4.04
CA PRO A 73 -8.61 -25.14 -4.07
C PRO A 73 -8.33 -26.13 -5.21
N GLN A 74 -7.72 -25.64 -6.30
CA GLN A 74 -7.33 -26.45 -7.44
C GLN A 74 -5.96 -27.13 -7.24
N ASN A 75 -5.13 -26.61 -6.34
CA ASN A 75 -3.80 -27.12 -6.00
C ASN A 75 -3.53 -27.00 -4.50
N ALA A 76 -4.13 -27.88 -3.70
CA ALA A 76 -4.02 -27.86 -2.25
C ALA A 76 -2.58 -28.18 -1.74
N GLN A 77 -1.74 -28.81 -2.57
CA GLN A 77 -0.38 -29.20 -2.23
C GLN A 77 0.68 -28.18 -2.68
N GLY A 78 0.32 -27.23 -3.53
CA GLY A 78 1.21 -26.20 -4.04
C GLY A 78 1.47 -25.12 -3.01
N ALA A 79 2.29 -25.41 -2.00
CA ALA A 79 2.81 -24.39 -1.12
C ALA A 79 3.70 -23.44 -1.92
N PHE A 80 3.19 -22.27 -2.28
CA PHE A 80 3.96 -21.21 -2.95
C PHE A 80 4.47 -21.50 -4.37
N GLU A 81 3.91 -22.46 -5.09
CA GLU A 81 4.14 -22.55 -6.52
C GLU A 81 3.53 -21.34 -7.22
N LEU A 82 4.40 -20.50 -7.78
CA LEU A 82 4.02 -19.61 -8.87
C LEU A 82 3.55 -20.53 -9.99
N GLN A 83 2.26 -20.44 -10.36
CA GLN A 83 1.81 -21.16 -11.55
C GLN A 83 2.70 -20.71 -12.71
N ALA A 84 3.57 -21.61 -13.14
CA ALA A 84 4.62 -21.34 -14.11
C ALA A 84 4.09 -21.12 -15.55
N THR A 85 2.85 -20.74 -15.68
CA THR A 85 2.26 -20.42 -16.97
C THR A 85 2.66 -19.01 -17.39
N THR A 86 3.58 -18.96 -18.31
CA THR A 86 3.77 -17.86 -19.27
C THR A 86 4.09 -16.49 -18.68
N GLY A 87 5.27 -16.33 -18.08
CA GLY A 87 5.84 -15.02 -17.77
C GLY A 87 5.31 -14.32 -16.52
N VAL A 88 4.27 -14.84 -15.85
CA VAL A 88 3.72 -14.26 -14.61
C VAL A 88 4.77 -14.25 -13.49
N GLY A 89 5.52 -15.33 -13.33
CA GLY A 89 6.60 -15.40 -12.34
C GLY A 89 7.70 -14.38 -12.59
N ALA A 90 8.12 -14.20 -13.84
CA ALA A 90 9.09 -13.19 -14.21
C ALA A 90 8.54 -11.76 -14.00
N ALA A 91 7.29 -11.52 -14.40
CA ALA A 91 6.64 -10.23 -14.20
C ALA A 91 6.53 -9.88 -12.71
N LEU A 92 6.10 -10.80 -11.85
CA LEU A 92 6.05 -10.60 -10.41
C LEU A 92 7.45 -10.41 -9.81
N GLY A 93 8.42 -11.25 -10.21
CA GLY A 93 9.79 -11.16 -9.74
C GLY A 93 10.46 -9.82 -10.05
N ILE A 94 10.09 -9.17 -11.14
CA ILE A 94 10.59 -7.84 -11.51
C ILE A 94 9.76 -6.74 -10.83
N ASN A 95 8.43 -6.82 -10.88
CA ASN A 95 7.58 -5.75 -10.40
C ASN A 95 7.55 -5.64 -8.86
N MET A 96 7.56 -6.75 -8.13
CA MET A 96 7.53 -6.69 -6.66
C MET A 96 8.73 -5.94 -6.06
N PRO A 97 9.99 -6.20 -6.45
CA PRO A 97 11.11 -5.40 -5.96
C PRO A 97 11.05 -3.93 -6.40
N ILE A 98 10.61 -3.66 -7.63
CA ILE A 98 10.53 -2.29 -8.14
C ILE A 98 9.50 -1.48 -7.36
N TRP A 99 8.27 -1.97 -7.28
CA TRP A 99 7.16 -1.24 -6.63
C TRP A 99 7.17 -1.36 -5.12
N GLY A 100 7.62 -2.49 -4.56
CA GLY A 100 7.65 -2.73 -3.12
C GLY A 100 8.89 -2.16 -2.40
N LEU A 101 10.00 -1.99 -3.10
CA LEU A 101 11.25 -1.55 -2.48
C LEU A 101 11.87 -0.36 -3.20
N LEU A 102 12.18 -0.48 -4.49
CA LEU A 102 12.97 0.53 -5.21
C LEU A 102 12.26 1.89 -5.26
N ILE A 103 10.99 1.91 -5.66
CA ILE A 103 10.22 3.15 -5.77
C ILE A 103 9.99 3.81 -4.41
N PRO A 104 9.50 3.11 -3.35
CA PRO A 104 9.34 3.71 -2.03
C PRO A 104 10.66 4.26 -1.45
N VAL A 105 11.75 3.51 -1.56
CA VAL A 105 13.07 3.94 -1.07
C VAL A 105 13.56 5.18 -1.81
N THR A 106 13.41 5.20 -3.15
CA THR A 106 13.80 6.35 -3.97
C THR A 106 12.98 7.60 -3.64
N LEU A 107 11.66 7.44 -3.44
CA LEU A 107 10.78 8.53 -3.07
C LEU A 107 11.10 9.07 -1.66
N MET A 108 11.37 8.18 -0.70
CA MET A 108 11.81 8.57 0.65
C MET A 108 13.14 9.33 0.61
N TRP A 109 14.12 8.83 -0.12
CA TRP A 109 15.41 9.47 -0.29
C TRP A 109 15.28 10.85 -0.93
N TRP A 110 14.45 10.97 -1.98
CA TRP A 110 14.20 12.26 -2.63
C TRP A 110 13.50 13.24 -1.68
N ARG A 111 12.50 12.77 -0.92
CA ARG A 111 11.83 13.60 0.09
C ARG A 111 12.81 14.17 1.10
N ILE A 112 13.69 13.33 1.65
CA ILE A 112 14.73 13.76 2.61
C ILE A 112 15.63 14.82 1.97
N ARG A 113 16.04 14.63 0.72
CA ARG A 113 16.86 15.64 0.01
C ARG A 113 16.14 16.96 -0.17
N LEU A 114 14.88 16.94 -0.52
CA LEU A 114 14.06 18.16 -0.69
C LEU A 114 13.87 18.88 0.65
N GLU A 115 13.63 18.16 1.74
CA GLU A 115 13.52 18.73 3.08
C GLU A 115 14.83 19.37 3.51
N ASN A 116 15.96 18.74 3.31
CA ASN A 116 17.29 19.29 3.61
C ASN A 116 17.60 20.53 2.77
N PHE A 117 17.23 20.53 1.50
CA PHE A 117 17.38 21.69 0.61
C PHE A 117 16.50 22.85 1.08
N ALA A 118 15.23 22.59 1.43
CA ALA A 118 14.34 23.62 1.95
C ALA A 118 14.85 24.24 3.24
N GLN A 119 15.40 23.45 4.16
CA GLN A 119 16.01 23.94 5.39
C GLN A 119 17.24 24.83 5.13
N SER A 120 18.11 24.43 4.20
CA SER A 120 19.27 25.23 3.82
C SER A 120 18.87 26.57 3.20
N VAL A 121 17.86 26.60 2.36
CA VAL A 121 17.31 27.85 1.79
C VAL A 121 16.72 28.76 2.87
N GLN A 122 16.00 28.20 3.84
CA GLN A 122 15.46 28.97 4.96
C GLN A 122 16.59 29.54 5.84
N ALA A 123 17.62 28.78 6.13
CA ALA A 123 18.77 29.24 6.90
C ALA A 123 19.49 30.42 6.20
N LEU A 124 19.67 30.34 4.88
CA LEU A 124 20.25 31.42 4.09
C LEU A 124 19.38 32.68 4.08
N LYS A 125 18.05 32.54 3.97
CA LYS A 125 17.11 33.67 4.06
C LYS A 125 17.18 34.37 5.42
N LEU A 126 17.18 33.61 6.50
CA LEU A 126 17.30 34.18 7.87
C LEU A 126 18.63 34.93 8.06
N LYS A 127 19.73 34.40 7.53
CA LYS A 127 21.04 35.04 7.58
C LYS A 127 21.07 36.34 6.76
N ALA A 128 20.37 36.39 5.61
CA ALA A 128 20.29 37.58 4.78
C ALA A 128 19.38 38.68 5.34
N LEU A 129 18.39 38.33 6.16
CA LEU A 129 17.47 39.28 6.79
C LEU A 129 17.94 39.75 8.16
N GLY A 130 18.91 39.07 8.76
CA GLY A 130 19.49 39.44 10.07
C GLY A 130 20.74 40.33 9.99
N ASN A 131 21.18 40.73 8.79
CA ASN A 131 22.16 41.76 8.51
C ASN A 131 21.46 43.01 8.01
#